data_6706b1bb09b307842c0f2b4af0c64c97
#
_entry.id   6706b1bb09b307842c0f2b4af0c64c97
#
_cell.length_a   1.000
_cell.length_b   1.000
_cell.length_c   1.000
_cell.angle_alpha   90.00
_cell.angle_beta   90.00
_cell.angle_gamma   90.00
#
_symmetry.space_group_name_H-M   'P 1'
#
loop_
_entity.id
_entity.type
_entity.pdbx_description
1 polymer ?
#
loop_
_entity_poly.entity_id
_entity_poly.type
_entity_poly.pdbx_seq_one_letter_code
_entity_poly.pdbx_strand_id
1 'polypeptide(L)' 'MTLNPEELRDANQRVLEGEDRIAEQKERIAQLERDGSDAAAAREMLVILENSQGLLVARRDLLMRQK' A
#
# COMPACT_ATOMS: atom_id res chain seq x y z
N MET A 1 3.23 -26.13 12.25
CA MET A 1 3.96 -24.92 12.60
C MET A 1 2.97 -23.86 13.08
N THR A 2 3.27 -23.23 14.20
CA THR A 2 2.36 -22.28 14.82
C THR A 2 2.52 -20.88 14.24
N LEU A 3 1.42 -20.22 13.87
CA LEU A 3 1.45 -18.84 13.41
C LEU A 3 1.90 -17.94 14.56
N ASN A 4 2.88 -17.07 14.28
CA ASN A 4 3.30 -16.05 15.23
C ASN A 4 2.31 -14.87 15.15
N PRO A 5 1.55 -14.58 16.22
CA PRO A 5 0.59 -13.48 16.21
C PRO A 5 1.21 -12.12 15.90
N GLU A 6 2.47 -11.93 16.27
CA GLU A 6 3.17 -10.68 15.98
C GLU A 6 3.44 -10.51 14.49
N GLU A 7 3.73 -11.60 13.79
CA GLU A 7 3.95 -11.56 12.35
C GLU A 7 2.68 -11.13 11.61
N LEU A 8 1.53 -11.69 12.00
CA LEU A 8 0.26 -11.33 11.38
C LEU A 8 -0.11 -9.89 11.70
N ARG A 9 0.07 -9.46 12.95
CA ARG A 9 -0.19 -8.09 13.35
C ARG A 9 0.68 -7.11 12.57
N ASP A 10 1.95 -7.42 12.40
CA ASP A 10 2.90 -6.61 11.66
C ASP A 10 2.51 -6.53 10.18
N ALA A 11 2.12 -7.66 9.59
CA ALA A 11 1.68 -7.70 8.20
C ALA A 11 0.41 -6.86 7.99
N ASN A 12 -0.54 -6.94 8.92
CA ASN A 12 -1.75 -6.11 8.88
C ASN A 12 -1.42 -4.62 8.98
N GLN A 13 -0.50 -4.26 9.88
CA GLN A 13 -0.09 -2.87 10.05
C GLN A 13 0.53 -2.32 8.77
N ARG A 14 1.36 -3.11 8.11
CA ARG A 14 1.99 -2.70 6.85
C ARG A 14 0.97 -2.49 5.74
N VAL A 15 -0.06 -3.33 5.68
CA VAL A 15 -1.15 -3.17 4.72
C VAL A 15 -1.88 -1.86 4.97
N LEU A 16 -2.20 -1.55 6.22
CA LEU A 16 -2.90 -0.31 6.58
C LEU A 16 -2.06 0.92 6.25
N GLU A 17 -0.76 0.88 6.56
CA GLU A 17 0.15 1.98 6.23
C GLU A 17 0.26 2.18 4.72
N GLY A 18 0.27 1.07 3.96
CA GLY A 18 0.30 1.13 2.51
C GLY A 18 -0.96 1.75 1.93
N GLU A 19 -2.12 1.43 2.50
CA GLU A 19 -3.39 2.04 2.10
C GLU A 19 -3.36 3.56 2.30
N ASP A 20 -2.82 4.00 3.43
CA ASP A 20 -2.69 5.43 3.73
C ASP A 20 -1.77 6.13 2.73
N ARG A 21 -0.64 5.51 2.40
CA ARG A 21 0.29 6.07 1.42
C ARG A 21 -0.34 6.19 0.04
N ILE A 22 -1.11 5.19 -0.36
CA ILE A 22 -1.81 5.21 -1.64
C ILE A 22 -2.85 6.34 -1.66
N ALA A 23 -3.61 6.48 -0.58
CA ALA A 23 -4.62 7.53 -0.46
C ALA A 23 -3.96 8.92 -0.54
N GLU A 24 -2.86 9.12 0.15
CA GLU A 24 -2.11 10.38 0.12
C GLU A 24 -1.57 10.66 -1.28
N GLN A 25 -1.07 9.65 -1.98
CA GLN A 25 -0.54 9.82 -3.31
C GLN A 25 -1.63 10.19 -4.31
N LYS A 26 -2.80 9.58 -4.20
CA LYS A 26 -3.95 9.93 -5.04
C LYS A 26 -4.38 11.37 -4.80
N GLU A 27 -4.36 11.82 -3.56
CA GLU A 27 -4.68 13.19 -3.20
C GLU A 27 -3.67 14.16 -3.82
N ARG A 28 -2.39 13.81 -3.78
CA ARG A 28 -1.34 14.62 -4.38
C ARG A 28 -1.53 14.74 -5.90
N ILE A 29 -1.86 13.64 -6.56
CA ILE A 29 -2.13 13.65 -8.00
C ILE A 29 -3.32 14.58 -8.32
N ALA A 30 -4.39 14.46 -7.55
CA ALA A 30 -5.58 15.30 -7.73
C ALA A 30 -5.22 16.79 -7.57
N GLN A 31 -4.39 17.10 -6.58
CA GLN A 31 -3.96 18.48 -6.32
C GLN A 31 -3.13 19.02 -7.50
N LEU A 32 -2.17 18.21 -7.99
CA LEU A 32 -1.35 18.61 -9.14
C LEU A 32 -2.22 18.86 -10.38
N GLU A 33 -3.21 18.01 -10.61
CA GLU A 33 -4.11 18.17 -11.74
C GLU A 33 -4.97 19.44 -11.62
N ARG A 34 -5.46 19.73 -10.41
CA ARG A 34 -6.22 20.96 -10.17
C ARG A 34 -5.39 22.22 -10.42
N ASP A 35 -4.11 22.15 -10.08
CA ASP A 35 -3.18 23.26 -10.25
C ASP A 35 -2.65 23.40 -11.69
N GLY A 36 -3.02 22.46 -12.57
CA GLY A 36 -2.51 22.46 -13.93
C GLY A 36 -1.05 22.04 -14.03
N SER A 37 -0.53 21.41 -12.97
CA SER A 37 0.86 20.93 -12.93
C SER A 37 0.98 19.54 -13.54
N ASP A 38 2.21 19.17 -13.94
CA ASP A 38 2.48 17.85 -14.49
C ASP A 38 2.45 16.80 -13.36
N ALA A 39 1.53 15.83 -13.49
CA ALA A 39 1.36 14.78 -12.51
C ALA A 39 2.00 13.44 -12.92
N ALA A 40 2.78 13.42 -14.01
CA ALA A 40 3.32 12.17 -14.55
C ALA A 40 4.17 11.40 -13.53
N ALA A 41 5.11 12.07 -12.88
CA ALA A 41 5.96 11.42 -11.87
C ALA A 41 5.15 10.93 -10.68
N ALA A 42 4.14 11.70 -10.28
CA ALA A 42 3.27 11.30 -9.18
C ALA A 42 2.44 10.06 -9.53
N ARG A 43 1.99 9.94 -10.78
CA ARG A 43 1.26 8.76 -11.24
C ARG A 43 2.17 7.52 -11.28
N GLU A 44 3.43 7.69 -11.68
CA GLU A 44 4.41 6.60 -11.66
C GLU A 44 4.64 6.10 -10.25
N MET A 45 4.74 7.02 -9.29
CA MET A 45 4.89 6.65 -7.89
C MET A 45 3.68 5.87 -7.38
N LEU A 46 2.47 6.25 -7.83
CA LEU A 46 1.26 5.51 -7.45
C LEU A 46 1.31 4.07 -7.93
N VAL A 47 1.78 3.83 -9.15
CA VAL A 47 1.93 2.47 -9.68
C VAL A 47 2.88 1.66 -8.80
N ILE A 48 4.01 2.25 -8.40
CA ILE A 48 4.99 1.59 -7.53
C ILE A 48 4.35 1.24 -6.18
N LEU A 49 3.62 2.19 -5.59
CA LEU A 49 2.94 1.97 -4.31
C LEU A 49 1.89 0.87 -4.40
N GLU A 50 1.12 0.85 -5.48
CA GLU A 50 0.10 -0.18 -5.69
C GLU A 50 0.71 -1.56 -5.88
N ASN A 51 1.83 -1.65 -6.60
CA ASN A 51 2.54 -2.92 -6.78
C ASN A 51 3.08 -3.43 -5.44
N SER A 52 3.70 -2.54 -4.65
CA SER A 52 4.18 -2.89 -3.32
C SER A 52 3.03 -3.33 -2.41
N GLN A 53 1.91 -2.64 -2.50
CA GLN A 53 0.73 -2.96 -1.70
C GLN A 53 0.22 -4.37 -2.02
N GLY A 54 0.22 -4.75 -3.30
CA GLY A 54 -0.16 -6.11 -3.69
C GLY A 54 0.68 -7.17 -3.00
N LEU A 55 2.00 -6.94 -2.88
CA LEU A 55 2.90 -7.85 -2.19
C LEU A 55 2.61 -7.91 -0.69
N LEU A 56 2.33 -6.78 -0.07
CA LEU A 56 1.99 -6.73 1.36
C LEU A 56 0.69 -7.47 1.66
N VAL A 57 -0.32 -7.28 0.80
CA VAL A 57 -1.60 -7.98 0.93
C VAL A 57 -1.41 -9.49 0.75
N ALA A 58 -0.62 -9.89 -0.24
CA ALA A 58 -0.35 -11.30 -0.50
C ALA A 58 0.34 -11.96 0.72
N ARG A 59 1.30 -11.27 1.33
CA ARG A 59 2.00 -11.77 2.51
C ARG A 59 1.03 -11.92 3.69
N ARG A 60 0.21 -10.91 3.93
CA ARG A 60 -0.80 -10.97 5.00
C ARG A 60 -1.74 -12.15 4.80
N ASP A 61 -2.26 -12.32 3.58
CA ASP A 61 -3.20 -13.38 3.27
C ASP A 61 -2.56 -14.76 3.44
N LEU A 62 -1.29 -14.89 3.05
CA LEU A 62 -0.55 -16.13 3.24
C LEU A 62 -0.42 -16.47 4.73
N LEU A 63 -0.10 -15.48 5.57
CA LEU A 63 0.01 -15.67 7.01
C LEU A 63 -1.34 -16.06 7.62
N MET A 64 -2.42 -15.47 7.13
CA MET A 64 -3.77 -15.79 7.61
C MET A 64 -4.18 -17.23 7.29
N ARG A 65 -3.68 -17.81 6.20
CA ARG A 65 -3.96 -19.18 5.83
C ARG A 65 -3.22 -20.22 6.65
N GLN A 66 -2.20 -19.80 7.39
CA GLN A 66 -1.36 -20.70 8.17
C GLN A 66 -1.90 -21.05 9.56
N LYS A 67 -3.11 -20.70 9.85
CA LYS A 67 -3.75 -21.00 11.14
C LYS A 67 -3.94 -22.49 11.37
#